data_efdffdf7bcfd6dbcc5d736292eaaf9bc
#
_entry.id   efdffdf7bcfd6dbcc5d736292eaaf9bc
#
_cell.length_a   1.000
_cell.length_b   1.000
_cell.length_c   1.000
_cell.angle_alpha   90.00
_cell.angle_beta   90.00
_cell.angle_gamma   90.00
#
_symmetry.space_group_name_H-M   'P 1'
#
loop_
_entity.id
_entity.type
_entity.pdbx_description
1 polymer ?
#
loop_
_entity_poly.entity_id
_entity_poly.type
_entity_poly.pdbx_seq_one_letter_code
_entity_poly.pdbx_strand_id
1 'polypeptide(L)'
;MVAAVAAGTLTHTQFGFAKASQPATPVNFDLPAGACDCHTHIHGDPEKFPWFAGRIYTPEMALPEEMAALHKALHVQRVIIVTPSVYGTDNTATLYGMKARGANARGVAVIDNKTTESELDTMGQLGMRGIRLNLSTGGTNDPNVGRQRLQTAVERMKSRNWHVQLNTSLAMISAMKDIIAASPVPVVFDHFGGANEELGVQQPGFAEMVELVRSGKAYVKISVTAGPRKNYAYFAPLAQMLIAANVDRIIWGTNWPHPNSVGGSTARVSPLFQVDDGLVLNLLPVWAPDAAVRKKILVDNPARLYGF
;
A
#
# COMPACT_ATOMS: atom_id res chain seq x y z
N MET A 1 17.08 -38.55 56.15
CA MET A 1 17.33 -38.40 54.73
C MET A 1 16.20 -37.57 54.20
N VAL A 2 16.48 -36.31 53.91
CA VAL A 2 15.49 -35.34 53.32
C VAL A 2 15.85 -35.20 51.83
N ALA A 3 14.96 -35.61 50.97
CA ALA A 3 15.11 -35.46 49.51
C ALA A 3 14.73 -34.03 49.07
N ALA A 4 15.69 -33.31 48.51
CA ALA A 4 15.49 -32.01 47.91
C ALA A 4 14.89 -32.21 46.50
N VAL A 5 13.69 -31.69 46.27
CA VAL A 5 13.10 -31.57 44.94
C VAL A 5 13.62 -30.32 44.29
N ALA A 6 14.39 -30.45 43.22
CA ALA A 6 14.83 -29.33 42.40
C ALA A 6 13.69 -28.92 41.45
N ALA A 7 13.12 -27.74 41.65
CA ALA A 7 12.19 -27.11 40.72
C ALA A 7 12.99 -26.55 39.54
N GLY A 8 12.92 -27.23 38.39
CA GLY A 8 13.46 -26.71 37.13
C GLY A 8 12.55 -25.54 36.60
N THR A 9 13.11 -24.34 36.62
CA THR A 9 12.51 -23.20 35.93
C THR A 9 12.67 -23.37 34.41
N LEU A 10 11.55 -23.67 33.73
CA LEU A 10 11.42 -23.61 32.28
C LEU A 10 11.54 -22.12 31.85
N THR A 11 12.73 -21.73 31.42
CA THR A 11 12.90 -20.47 30.74
C THR A 11 12.21 -20.55 29.37
N HIS A 12 11.03 -19.95 29.26
CA HIS A 12 10.44 -19.67 27.95
C HIS A 12 11.34 -18.67 27.25
N THR A 13 12.18 -19.14 26.33
CA THR A 13 12.80 -18.29 25.30
C THR A 13 11.67 -17.71 24.45
N GLN A 14 11.23 -16.49 24.77
CA GLN A 14 10.49 -15.69 23.84
C GLN A 14 11.42 -15.43 22.66
N PHE A 15 11.16 -16.11 21.55
CA PHE A 15 11.68 -15.68 20.26
C PHE A 15 11.06 -14.30 20.03
N GLY A 16 11.84 -13.24 20.26
CA GLY A 16 11.45 -11.90 19.90
C GLY A 16 11.34 -11.84 18.37
N PHE A 17 10.13 -11.97 17.85
CA PHE A 17 9.87 -11.62 16.46
C PHE A 17 10.28 -10.15 16.30
N ALA A 18 11.05 -9.84 15.27
CA ALA A 18 11.36 -8.45 14.95
C ALA A 18 10.00 -7.75 14.72
N LYS A 19 9.71 -6.74 15.51
CA LYS A 19 8.47 -5.96 15.37
C LYS A 19 8.57 -5.14 14.11
N ALA A 20 7.43 -4.95 13.45
CA ALA A 20 7.31 -4.01 12.35
C ALA A 20 7.81 -2.62 12.77
N SER A 21 8.50 -1.91 11.86
CA SER A 21 9.13 -0.62 12.16
C SER A 21 8.14 0.37 12.76
N GLN A 22 8.65 1.17 13.70
CA GLN A 22 7.94 2.28 14.31
C GLN A 22 8.72 3.57 14.06
N PRO A 23 8.05 4.74 13.98
CA PRO A 23 8.74 6.00 13.72
C PRO A 23 9.70 6.36 14.85
N ALA A 24 10.95 6.67 14.50
CA ALA A 24 11.96 7.21 15.41
C ALA A 24 12.01 8.74 15.37
N THR A 25 11.71 9.31 14.19
CA THR A 25 11.69 10.76 13.97
C THR A 25 10.29 11.32 14.23
N PRO A 26 10.12 12.32 15.11
CA PRO A 26 8.84 13.00 15.28
C PRO A 26 8.37 13.71 14.01
N VAL A 27 7.05 13.79 13.81
CA VAL A 27 6.48 14.64 12.74
C VAL A 27 6.80 16.10 13.03
N ASN A 28 7.32 16.82 12.03
CA ASN A 28 7.84 18.19 12.18
C ASN A 28 6.97 19.27 11.54
N PHE A 29 5.73 18.94 11.19
CA PHE A 29 4.74 19.88 10.65
C PHE A 29 3.34 19.53 11.16
N ASP A 30 2.41 20.50 11.08
CA ASP A 30 1.03 20.30 11.47
C ASP A 30 0.33 19.36 10.47
N LEU A 31 0.02 18.16 10.93
CA LEU A 31 -0.73 17.19 10.14
C LEU A 31 -2.22 17.56 10.17
N PRO A 32 -2.88 17.70 9.00
CA PRO A 32 -4.29 18.09 8.98
C PRO A 32 -5.18 16.99 9.58
N ALA A 33 -6.21 17.39 10.32
CA ALA A 33 -7.20 16.47 10.86
C ALA A 33 -7.86 15.65 9.76
N GLY A 34 -8.02 14.33 9.98
CA GLY A 34 -8.51 13.40 8.97
C GLY A 34 -7.44 12.88 8.02
N ALA A 35 -6.15 13.13 8.29
CA ALA A 35 -5.05 12.59 7.48
C ALA A 35 -5.15 11.08 7.33
N CYS A 36 -4.89 10.59 6.11
CA CYS A 36 -5.04 9.21 5.71
C CYS A 36 -3.72 8.63 5.21
N ASP A 37 -3.33 7.49 5.75
CA ASP A 37 -2.34 6.60 5.15
C ASP A 37 -3.04 5.72 4.10
N CYS A 38 -2.76 5.95 2.83
CA CYS A 38 -3.45 5.29 1.73
C CYS A 38 -2.81 3.96 1.29
N HIS A 39 -1.80 3.46 2.01
CA HIS A 39 -1.18 2.19 1.67
C HIS A 39 -0.52 1.53 2.86
N THR A 40 -1.21 0.56 3.44
CA THR A 40 -0.68 -0.33 4.47
C THR A 40 -1.06 -1.77 4.19
N HIS A 41 -0.41 -2.70 4.89
CA HIS A 41 -0.75 -4.13 4.86
C HIS A 41 -0.87 -4.68 6.29
N ILE A 42 -1.64 -5.75 6.45
CA ILE A 42 -1.63 -6.58 7.65
C ILE A 42 -1.04 -7.94 7.27
N HIS A 43 -0.06 -8.37 8.04
CA HIS A 43 0.45 -9.73 8.02
C HIS A 43 0.01 -10.40 9.33
N GLY A 44 -1.12 -11.09 9.28
CA GLY A 44 -1.72 -11.73 10.44
C GLY A 44 -0.98 -12.99 10.87
N ASP A 45 -1.43 -13.55 11.99
CA ASP A 45 -0.99 -14.84 12.48
C ASP A 45 -1.27 -15.92 11.43
N PRO A 46 -0.25 -16.65 10.92
CA PRO A 46 -0.43 -17.65 9.86
C PRO A 46 -1.28 -18.86 10.26
N GLU A 47 -1.50 -19.09 11.55
CA GLU A 47 -2.44 -20.13 12.03
C GLU A 47 -3.90 -19.70 11.77
N LYS A 48 -4.19 -18.41 11.75
CA LYS A 48 -5.52 -17.83 11.50
C LYS A 48 -5.68 -17.33 10.07
N PHE A 49 -4.60 -16.85 9.47
CA PHE A 49 -4.54 -16.26 8.14
C PHE A 49 -3.44 -16.97 7.34
N PRO A 50 -3.70 -18.15 6.79
CA PRO A 50 -2.70 -18.95 6.11
C PRO A 50 -2.17 -18.23 4.85
N TRP A 51 -0.86 -18.34 4.64
CA TRP A 51 -0.23 -17.79 3.47
C TRP A 51 -0.67 -18.52 2.19
N PHE A 52 -0.86 -17.77 1.12
CA PHE A 52 -1.12 -18.33 -0.21
C PHE A 52 0.03 -19.22 -0.67
N ALA A 53 -0.28 -20.42 -1.18
CA ALA A 53 0.74 -21.39 -1.61
C ALA A 53 1.61 -20.85 -2.76
N GLY A 54 1.02 -20.05 -3.67
CA GLY A 54 1.72 -19.44 -4.81
C GLY A 54 2.42 -18.10 -4.49
N ARG A 55 2.60 -17.74 -3.22
CA ARG A 55 3.37 -16.55 -2.84
C ARG A 55 4.82 -16.67 -3.24
N ILE A 56 5.49 -15.57 -3.44
CA ILE A 56 6.93 -15.54 -3.79
C ILE A 56 7.85 -15.28 -2.59
N TYR A 57 7.31 -14.88 -1.44
CA TYR A 57 8.02 -14.69 -0.18
C TYR A 57 7.08 -14.95 1.00
N THR A 58 7.65 -15.19 2.17
CA THR A 58 6.91 -15.32 3.45
C THR A 58 7.33 -14.17 4.36
N PRO A 59 6.47 -13.19 4.65
CA PRO A 59 6.83 -12.05 5.51
C PRO A 59 6.78 -12.43 6.99
N GLU A 60 7.39 -11.61 7.83
CA GLU A 60 7.10 -11.57 9.26
C GLU A 60 5.68 -11.05 9.51
N MET A 61 5.13 -11.38 10.69
CA MET A 61 3.86 -10.83 11.14
C MET A 61 3.95 -9.31 11.35
N ALA A 62 2.84 -8.64 11.09
CA ALA A 62 2.65 -7.21 11.34
C ALA A 62 1.18 -6.99 11.65
N LEU A 63 0.86 -6.72 12.91
CA LEU A 63 -0.47 -6.79 13.47
C LEU A 63 -1.17 -5.42 13.51
N PRO A 64 -2.50 -5.38 13.59
CA PRO A 64 -3.26 -4.13 13.66
C PRO A 64 -2.86 -3.21 14.81
N GLU A 65 -2.43 -3.76 15.94
CA GLU A 65 -1.99 -3.00 17.12
C GLU A 65 -0.68 -2.25 16.85
N GLU A 66 0.25 -2.85 16.11
CA GLU A 66 1.50 -2.23 15.70
C GLU A 66 1.24 -1.10 14.69
N MET A 67 0.32 -1.33 13.73
CA MET A 67 -0.14 -0.29 12.80
C MET A 67 -0.84 0.87 13.53
N ALA A 68 -1.61 0.58 14.57
CA ALA A 68 -2.25 1.61 15.38
C ALA A 68 -1.23 2.44 16.16
N ALA A 69 -0.17 1.83 16.68
CA ALA A 69 0.93 2.52 17.35
C ALA A 69 1.69 3.45 16.37
N LEU A 70 2.02 2.97 15.17
CA LEU A 70 2.58 3.78 14.08
C LEU A 70 1.71 5.01 13.79
N HIS A 71 0.44 4.80 13.50
CA HIS A 71 -0.48 5.90 13.13
C HIS A 71 -0.67 6.91 14.27
N LYS A 72 -0.66 6.44 15.52
CA LYS A 72 -0.69 7.33 16.69
C LYS A 72 0.56 8.23 16.73
N ALA A 73 1.74 7.66 16.52
CA ALA A 73 3.00 8.40 16.50
C ALA A 73 3.10 9.38 15.32
N LEU A 74 2.50 9.03 14.17
CA LEU A 74 2.45 9.89 12.98
C LEU A 74 1.26 10.87 12.99
N HIS A 75 0.38 10.84 13.99
CA HIS A 75 -0.89 11.61 14.05
C HIS A 75 -1.85 11.33 12.89
N VAL A 76 -1.76 10.15 12.25
CA VAL A 76 -2.62 9.72 11.16
C VAL A 76 -3.90 9.11 11.71
N GLN A 77 -5.05 9.54 11.20
CA GLN A 77 -6.36 9.12 11.71
C GLN A 77 -7.02 8.04 10.86
N ARG A 78 -6.91 8.12 9.53
CA ARG A 78 -7.54 7.21 8.56
C ARG A 78 -6.52 6.31 7.91
N VAL A 79 -6.96 5.15 7.45
CA VAL A 79 -6.08 4.18 6.81
C VAL A 79 -6.76 3.42 5.68
N ILE A 80 -5.99 3.12 4.65
CA ILE A 80 -6.36 2.16 3.60
C ILE A 80 -5.49 0.93 3.75
N ILE A 81 -6.11 -0.20 4.06
CA ILE A 81 -5.44 -1.49 4.19
C ILE A 81 -5.60 -2.24 2.86
N VAL A 82 -4.48 -2.55 2.24
CA VAL A 82 -4.41 -3.21 0.94
C VAL A 82 -4.06 -4.68 1.14
N THR A 83 -4.79 -5.58 0.52
CA THR A 83 -4.47 -7.01 0.58
C THR A 83 -3.10 -7.27 -0.04
N PRO A 84 -2.12 -7.77 0.72
CA PRO A 84 -0.79 -8.06 0.20
C PRO A 84 -0.79 -9.35 -0.64
N SER A 85 0.14 -9.45 -1.59
CA SER A 85 0.24 -10.56 -2.54
C SER A 85 0.43 -11.94 -1.87
N VAL A 86 0.93 -11.96 -0.64
CA VAL A 86 1.17 -13.19 0.13
C VAL A 86 -0.10 -13.94 0.55
N TYR A 87 -1.27 -13.32 0.41
CA TYR A 87 -2.56 -13.96 0.65
C TYR A 87 -3.29 -14.34 -0.65
N GLY A 88 -2.73 -14.04 -1.83
CA GLY A 88 -3.43 -14.29 -3.10
C GLY A 88 -4.74 -13.50 -3.14
N THR A 89 -5.87 -14.21 -3.20
CA THR A 89 -7.23 -13.64 -3.21
C THR A 89 -7.95 -13.73 -1.86
N ASP A 90 -7.28 -14.21 -0.82
CA ASP A 90 -7.83 -14.20 0.54
C ASP A 90 -7.68 -12.80 1.15
N ASN A 91 -8.82 -12.13 1.39
CA ASN A 91 -8.88 -10.79 1.95
C ASN A 91 -9.13 -10.77 3.47
N THR A 92 -9.14 -11.92 4.14
CA THR A 92 -9.55 -12.02 5.56
C THR A 92 -8.62 -11.27 6.51
N ALA A 93 -7.29 -11.30 6.28
CA ALA A 93 -6.33 -10.54 7.07
C ALA A 93 -6.52 -9.01 6.91
N THR A 94 -6.88 -8.57 5.70
CA THR A 94 -7.21 -7.16 5.43
C THR A 94 -8.49 -6.74 6.17
N LEU A 95 -9.54 -7.55 6.10
CA LEU A 95 -10.80 -7.32 6.82
C LEU A 95 -10.60 -7.32 8.34
N TYR A 96 -9.73 -8.20 8.85
CA TYR A 96 -9.34 -8.20 10.27
C TYR A 96 -8.71 -6.86 10.69
N GLY A 97 -7.76 -6.35 9.92
CA GLY A 97 -7.16 -5.03 10.17
C GLY A 97 -8.16 -3.88 10.08
N MET A 98 -9.06 -3.93 9.09
CA MET A 98 -10.13 -2.93 8.95
C MET A 98 -11.08 -2.95 10.15
N LYS A 99 -11.49 -4.12 10.63
CA LYS A 99 -12.33 -4.27 11.81
C LYS A 99 -11.67 -3.66 13.05
N ALA A 100 -10.37 -3.88 13.25
CA ALA A 100 -9.61 -3.33 14.36
C ALA A 100 -9.55 -1.78 14.35
N ARG A 101 -9.55 -1.15 13.15
CA ARG A 101 -9.52 0.31 12.98
C ARG A 101 -10.91 0.95 12.88
N GLY A 102 -11.96 0.15 12.71
CA GLY A 102 -13.35 0.61 12.67
C GLY A 102 -13.66 1.59 11.54
N ALA A 103 -14.45 2.63 11.81
CA ALA A 103 -14.93 3.59 10.82
C ALA A 103 -13.81 4.36 10.09
N ASN A 104 -12.61 4.40 10.66
CA ASN A 104 -11.44 5.08 10.11
C ASN A 104 -10.64 4.22 9.11
N ALA A 105 -11.12 3.04 8.74
CA ALA A 105 -10.47 2.18 7.77
C ALA A 105 -11.32 1.95 6.52
N ARG A 106 -10.65 1.82 5.38
CA ARG A 106 -11.18 1.25 4.15
C ARG A 106 -10.18 0.23 3.62
N GLY A 107 -10.64 -0.63 2.70
CA GLY A 107 -9.81 -1.68 2.14
C GLY A 107 -9.71 -1.67 0.63
N VAL A 108 -8.65 -2.33 0.14
CA VAL A 108 -8.47 -2.68 -1.27
C VAL A 108 -8.24 -4.17 -1.35
N ALA A 109 -9.15 -4.87 -2.03
CA ALA A 109 -9.14 -6.33 -2.16
C ALA A 109 -8.24 -6.82 -3.30
N VAL A 110 -7.83 -8.07 -3.24
CA VAL A 110 -7.36 -8.83 -4.41
C VAL A 110 -8.41 -9.87 -4.74
N ILE A 111 -8.79 -9.96 -6.00
CA ILE A 111 -9.84 -10.86 -6.49
C ILE A 111 -9.38 -11.64 -7.72
N ASP A 112 -10.09 -12.72 -8.02
CA ASP A 112 -9.95 -13.49 -9.25
C ASP A 112 -11.29 -13.66 -9.99
N ASN A 113 -11.30 -14.46 -11.04
CA ASN A 113 -12.50 -14.72 -11.82
C ASN A 113 -13.55 -15.59 -11.08
N LYS A 114 -13.19 -16.21 -9.96
CA LYS A 114 -14.09 -17.02 -9.13
C LYS A 114 -14.82 -16.18 -8.09
N THR A 115 -14.28 -15.01 -7.74
CA THR A 115 -14.92 -14.08 -6.80
C THR A 115 -16.27 -13.65 -7.35
N THR A 116 -17.34 -13.98 -6.64
CA THR A 116 -18.72 -13.70 -7.05
C THR A 116 -19.13 -12.24 -6.82
N GLU A 117 -20.18 -11.79 -7.48
CA GLU A 117 -20.73 -10.44 -7.25
C GLU A 117 -21.27 -10.28 -5.82
N SER A 118 -21.85 -11.35 -5.23
CA SER A 118 -22.32 -11.36 -3.84
C SER A 118 -21.17 -11.18 -2.84
N GLU A 119 -20.00 -11.80 -3.09
CA GLU A 119 -18.81 -11.58 -2.28
C GLU A 119 -18.30 -10.14 -2.40
N LEU A 120 -18.31 -9.56 -3.60
CA LEU A 120 -17.97 -8.16 -3.82
C LEU A 120 -18.94 -7.21 -3.09
N ASP A 121 -20.23 -7.51 -3.09
CA ASP A 121 -21.25 -6.74 -2.36
C ASP A 121 -20.98 -6.79 -0.85
N THR A 122 -20.69 -7.98 -0.32
CA THR A 122 -20.33 -8.18 1.09
C THR A 122 -19.06 -7.39 1.45
N MET A 123 -18.01 -7.48 0.63
CA MET A 123 -16.79 -6.70 0.83
C MET A 123 -17.07 -5.19 0.80
N GLY A 124 -17.94 -4.73 -0.09
CA GLY A 124 -18.37 -3.32 -0.16
C GLY A 124 -19.05 -2.83 1.12
N GLN A 125 -19.95 -3.65 1.69
CA GLN A 125 -20.61 -3.37 2.97
C GLN A 125 -19.60 -3.31 4.12
N LEU A 126 -18.55 -4.13 4.08
CA LEU A 126 -17.46 -4.14 5.05
C LEU A 126 -16.43 -3.01 4.85
N GLY A 127 -16.58 -2.18 3.81
CA GLY A 127 -15.73 -1.00 3.60
C GLY A 127 -14.62 -1.16 2.56
N MET A 128 -14.61 -2.24 1.76
CA MET A 128 -13.74 -2.30 0.58
C MET A 128 -14.18 -1.25 -0.45
N ARG A 129 -13.21 -0.59 -1.11
CA ARG A 129 -13.46 0.52 -2.05
C ARG A 129 -12.67 0.39 -3.36
N GLY A 130 -11.99 -0.72 -3.54
CA GLY A 130 -11.23 -0.98 -4.76
C GLY A 130 -10.68 -2.39 -4.81
N ILE A 131 -10.10 -2.73 -5.96
CA ILE A 131 -9.34 -3.96 -6.15
C ILE A 131 -7.93 -3.66 -6.62
N ARG A 132 -6.98 -4.55 -6.29
CA ARG A 132 -5.58 -4.43 -6.68
C ARG A 132 -5.17 -5.51 -7.67
N LEU A 133 -4.51 -5.09 -8.74
CA LEU A 133 -3.78 -5.96 -9.65
C LEU A 133 -2.29 -5.93 -9.31
N ASN A 134 -1.76 -7.08 -8.89
CA ASN A 134 -0.33 -7.28 -8.69
C ASN A 134 0.29 -7.66 -10.04
N LEU A 135 0.81 -6.69 -10.79
CA LEU A 135 1.47 -6.91 -12.07
C LEU A 135 2.99 -7.01 -11.91
N SER A 136 3.58 -6.33 -10.91
CA SER A 136 5.01 -6.43 -10.61
C SER A 136 5.32 -7.60 -9.68
N THR A 137 4.58 -7.73 -8.57
CA THR A 137 4.77 -8.82 -7.61
C THR A 137 3.97 -10.04 -8.07
N GLY A 138 4.64 -11.12 -8.44
CA GLY A 138 4.00 -12.30 -9.05
C GLY A 138 4.12 -12.30 -10.58
N GLY A 139 4.81 -11.31 -11.12
CA GLY A 139 5.52 -11.33 -12.39
C GLY A 139 4.69 -11.49 -13.64
N THR A 140 4.04 -10.44 -14.13
CA THR A 140 3.80 -10.41 -15.56
C THR A 140 4.54 -9.22 -16.18
N ASN A 141 5.49 -9.52 -17.06
CA ASN A 141 6.13 -8.53 -17.92
C ASN A 141 5.48 -8.50 -19.32
N ASP A 142 4.46 -9.35 -19.56
CA ASP A 142 3.72 -9.36 -20.82
C ASP A 142 2.64 -8.26 -20.81
N PRO A 143 2.80 -7.23 -21.68
CA PRO A 143 1.82 -6.14 -21.76
C PRO A 143 0.41 -6.61 -22.14
N ASN A 144 0.28 -7.68 -22.94
CA ASN A 144 -1.04 -8.18 -23.35
C ASN A 144 -1.79 -8.77 -22.17
N VAL A 145 -1.09 -9.50 -21.30
CA VAL A 145 -1.66 -10.03 -20.06
C VAL A 145 -2.06 -8.88 -19.13
N GLY A 146 -1.20 -7.85 -18.98
CA GLY A 146 -1.50 -6.65 -18.21
C GLY A 146 -2.75 -5.94 -18.71
N ARG A 147 -2.83 -5.71 -20.02
CA ARG A 147 -3.99 -5.08 -20.69
C ARG A 147 -5.29 -5.85 -20.46
N GLN A 148 -5.28 -7.16 -20.68
CA GLN A 148 -6.44 -8.03 -20.47
C GLN A 148 -6.91 -7.99 -19.01
N ARG A 149 -5.99 -8.11 -18.05
CA ARG A 149 -6.32 -8.06 -16.62
C ARG A 149 -6.91 -6.71 -16.21
N LEU A 150 -6.36 -5.60 -16.73
CA LEU A 150 -6.90 -4.26 -16.46
C LEU A 150 -8.29 -4.09 -17.06
N GLN A 151 -8.52 -4.48 -18.31
CA GLN A 151 -9.84 -4.41 -18.94
C GLN A 151 -10.89 -5.19 -18.17
N THR A 152 -10.58 -6.42 -17.78
CA THR A 152 -11.48 -7.26 -16.94
C THR A 152 -11.77 -6.59 -15.59
N ALA A 153 -10.76 -6.03 -14.94
CA ALA A 153 -10.93 -5.36 -13.65
C ALA A 153 -11.79 -4.10 -13.76
N VAL A 154 -11.55 -3.27 -14.77
CA VAL A 154 -12.34 -2.04 -15.03
C VAL A 154 -13.80 -2.39 -15.29
N GLU A 155 -14.05 -3.40 -16.13
CA GLU A 155 -15.42 -3.85 -16.44
C GLU A 155 -16.17 -4.32 -15.18
N ARG A 156 -15.51 -5.09 -14.33
CA ARG A 156 -16.12 -5.58 -13.07
C ARG A 156 -16.37 -4.47 -12.04
N MET A 157 -15.58 -3.39 -12.06
CA MET A 157 -15.67 -2.32 -11.05
C MET A 157 -16.59 -1.17 -11.48
N LYS A 158 -16.97 -1.06 -12.75
CA LYS A 158 -17.70 0.10 -13.28
C LYS A 158 -19.06 0.35 -12.61
N SER A 159 -19.75 -0.70 -12.15
CA SER A 159 -21.06 -0.59 -11.48
C SER A 159 -20.94 -0.36 -9.96
N ARG A 160 -19.74 -0.42 -9.36
CA ARG A 160 -19.55 -0.44 -7.92
C ARG A 160 -19.01 0.85 -7.32
N ASN A 161 -18.65 1.81 -8.15
CA ASN A 161 -17.93 3.02 -7.72
C ASN A 161 -16.61 2.69 -6.97
N TRP A 162 -15.96 1.59 -7.36
CA TRP A 162 -14.66 1.18 -6.84
C TRP A 162 -13.55 1.55 -7.82
N HIS A 163 -12.35 1.78 -7.29
CA HIS A 163 -11.19 2.02 -8.13
C HIS A 163 -10.43 0.72 -8.44
N VAL A 164 -9.59 0.76 -9.47
CA VAL A 164 -8.62 -0.30 -9.79
C VAL A 164 -7.23 0.20 -9.44
N GLN A 165 -6.56 -0.45 -8.49
CA GLN A 165 -5.22 -0.14 -8.04
C GLN A 165 -4.19 -1.04 -8.74
N LEU A 166 -3.08 -0.49 -9.17
CA LEU A 166 -2.04 -1.18 -9.93
C LEU A 166 -0.71 -1.14 -9.19
N ASN A 167 -0.21 -2.30 -8.79
CA ASN A 167 1.20 -2.51 -8.47
C ASN A 167 1.91 -2.91 -9.76
N THR A 168 2.62 -1.99 -10.38
CA THR A 168 3.09 -2.12 -11.77
C THR A 168 4.39 -1.36 -12.01
N SER A 169 4.87 -1.34 -13.24
CA SER A 169 6.02 -0.56 -13.71
C SER A 169 5.61 0.53 -14.70
N LEU A 170 6.48 1.53 -14.90
CA LEU A 170 6.26 2.59 -15.90
C LEU A 170 6.07 2.03 -17.31
N ALA A 171 6.84 1.02 -17.69
CA ALA A 171 6.71 0.35 -19.00
C ALA A 171 5.31 -0.27 -19.18
N MET A 172 4.78 -0.89 -18.13
CA MET A 172 3.44 -1.46 -18.17
C MET A 172 2.36 -0.37 -18.18
N ILE A 173 2.55 0.75 -17.46
CA ILE A 173 1.65 1.91 -17.52
C ILE A 173 1.57 2.45 -18.96
N SER A 174 2.72 2.65 -19.61
CA SER A 174 2.77 3.09 -21.01
C SER A 174 2.04 2.14 -21.93
N ALA A 175 2.23 0.83 -21.76
CA ALA A 175 1.55 -0.19 -22.55
C ALA A 175 0.01 -0.25 -22.34
N MET A 176 -0.48 0.26 -21.23
CA MET A 176 -1.92 0.28 -20.88
C MET A 176 -2.55 1.69 -20.96
N LYS A 177 -1.81 2.69 -21.45
CA LYS A 177 -2.20 4.11 -21.40
C LYS A 177 -3.58 4.37 -21.99
N ASP A 178 -3.89 3.77 -23.12
CA ASP A 178 -5.18 3.90 -23.82
C ASP A 178 -6.36 3.37 -22.99
N ILE A 179 -6.18 2.21 -22.34
CA ILE A 179 -7.20 1.60 -21.48
C ILE A 179 -7.42 2.47 -20.23
N ILE A 180 -6.35 2.97 -19.62
CA ILE A 180 -6.41 3.83 -18.45
C ILE A 180 -7.11 5.15 -18.80
N ALA A 181 -6.76 5.75 -19.93
CA ALA A 181 -7.37 6.99 -20.39
C ALA A 181 -8.87 6.85 -20.70
N ALA A 182 -9.30 5.68 -21.17
CA ALA A 182 -10.70 5.37 -21.46
C ALA A 182 -11.48 4.83 -20.24
N SER A 183 -10.80 4.54 -19.11
CA SER A 183 -11.44 3.91 -17.95
C SER A 183 -12.56 4.77 -17.36
N PRO A 184 -13.76 4.20 -17.13
CA PRO A 184 -14.86 4.86 -16.44
C PRO A 184 -14.69 4.85 -14.91
N VAL A 185 -13.74 4.07 -14.38
CA VAL A 185 -13.43 3.99 -12.95
C VAL A 185 -12.05 4.58 -12.67
N PRO A 186 -11.81 5.15 -11.48
CA PRO A 186 -10.48 5.65 -11.12
C PRO A 186 -9.44 4.53 -11.18
N VAL A 187 -8.27 4.82 -11.78
CA VAL A 187 -7.09 3.96 -11.72
C VAL A 187 -6.09 4.57 -10.74
N VAL A 188 -5.46 3.75 -9.92
CA VAL A 188 -4.52 4.20 -8.88
C VAL A 188 -3.19 3.49 -9.07
N PHE A 189 -2.11 4.23 -9.26
CA PHE A 189 -0.77 3.68 -9.32
C PHE A 189 -0.15 3.64 -7.92
N ASP A 190 0.30 2.46 -7.51
CA ASP A 190 1.09 2.31 -6.30
C ASP A 190 2.48 2.90 -6.48
N HIS A 191 3.05 3.47 -5.42
CA HIS A 191 4.49 3.73 -5.29
C HIS A 191 5.11 4.46 -6.50
N PHE A 192 4.69 5.70 -6.73
CA PHE A 192 5.19 6.48 -7.88
C PHE A 192 5.05 5.77 -9.23
N GLY A 193 4.09 4.80 -9.36
CA GLY A 193 3.93 4.00 -10.57
C GLY A 193 5.10 3.05 -10.86
N GLY A 194 5.90 2.72 -9.86
CA GLY A 194 7.10 1.92 -10.01
C GLY A 194 8.29 2.70 -10.60
N ALA A 195 8.27 4.03 -10.56
CA ALA A 195 9.40 4.86 -10.97
C ALA A 195 10.62 4.62 -10.07
N ASN A 196 11.80 4.62 -10.68
CA ASN A 196 13.07 4.59 -9.96
C ASN A 196 13.51 6.03 -9.65
N GLU A 197 13.64 6.36 -8.38
CA GLU A 197 14.01 7.70 -7.93
C GLU A 197 15.40 8.14 -8.39
N GLU A 198 16.34 7.20 -8.59
CA GLU A 198 17.70 7.50 -9.04
C GLU A 198 17.78 7.89 -10.52
N LEU A 199 16.80 7.45 -11.33
CA LEU A 199 16.73 7.79 -12.76
C LEU A 199 16.04 9.14 -13.02
N GLY A 200 15.40 9.72 -12.00
CA GLY A 200 14.75 11.02 -12.09
C GLY A 200 13.56 11.06 -13.06
N VAL A 201 13.15 12.26 -13.44
CA VAL A 201 11.92 12.51 -14.22
C VAL A 201 12.03 12.18 -15.72
N GLN A 202 13.24 11.97 -16.23
CA GLN A 202 13.47 11.66 -17.65
C GLN A 202 13.43 10.16 -17.97
N GLN A 203 13.16 9.32 -16.97
CA GLN A 203 13.08 7.88 -17.20
C GLN A 203 11.91 7.50 -18.12
N PRO A 204 12.06 6.44 -18.94
CA PRO A 204 11.02 6.00 -19.88
C PRO A 204 9.71 5.67 -19.16
N GLY A 205 8.59 6.15 -19.71
CA GLY A 205 7.24 5.90 -19.18
C GLY A 205 6.78 6.88 -18.10
N PHE A 206 7.68 7.70 -17.54
CA PHE A 206 7.28 8.65 -16.48
C PHE A 206 6.41 9.80 -17.05
N ALA A 207 6.75 10.30 -18.24
CA ALA A 207 5.99 11.35 -18.89
C ALA A 207 4.54 10.91 -19.22
N GLU A 208 4.36 9.68 -19.66
CA GLU A 208 3.04 9.09 -19.95
C GLU A 208 2.20 8.96 -18.66
N MET A 209 2.81 8.55 -17.55
CA MET A 209 2.14 8.52 -16.26
C MET A 209 1.73 9.93 -15.81
N VAL A 210 2.62 10.91 -15.93
CA VAL A 210 2.33 12.33 -15.60
C VAL A 210 1.15 12.84 -16.43
N GLU A 211 1.06 12.48 -17.71
CA GLU A 211 -0.05 12.87 -18.57
C GLU A 211 -1.40 12.26 -18.12
N LEU A 212 -1.42 10.99 -17.71
CA LEU A 212 -2.59 10.33 -17.14
C LEU A 212 -3.04 11.01 -15.83
N VAL A 213 -2.11 11.46 -15.00
CA VAL A 213 -2.40 12.23 -13.79
C VAL A 213 -2.94 13.61 -14.14
N ARG A 214 -2.30 14.33 -15.08
CA ARG A 214 -2.70 15.67 -15.53
C ARG A 214 -4.12 15.69 -16.07
N SER A 215 -4.47 14.69 -16.88
CA SER A 215 -5.81 14.56 -17.47
C SER A 215 -6.87 14.08 -16.44
N GLY A 216 -6.49 13.81 -15.20
CA GLY A 216 -7.39 13.36 -14.14
C GLY A 216 -7.82 11.90 -14.24
N LYS A 217 -7.20 11.10 -15.12
CA LYS A 217 -7.55 9.69 -15.36
C LYS A 217 -6.94 8.74 -14.36
N ALA A 218 -5.85 9.14 -13.72
CA ALA A 218 -5.18 8.29 -12.73
C ALA A 218 -4.81 9.06 -11.45
N TYR A 219 -4.84 8.33 -10.33
CA TYR A 219 -4.23 8.73 -9.07
C TYR A 219 -2.85 8.11 -8.94
N VAL A 220 -1.96 8.76 -8.19
CA VAL A 220 -0.65 8.20 -7.82
C VAL A 220 -0.48 8.25 -6.31
N LYS A 221 -0.03 7.13 -5.73
CA LYS A 221 0.46 7.08 -4.35
C LYS A 221 1.93 7.51 -4.32
N ILE A 222 2.20 8.66 -3.74
CA ILE A 222 3.55 9.13 -3.47
C ILE A 222 4.07 8.47 -2.19
N SER A 223 4.31 7.17 -2.26
CA SER A 223 4.78 6.33 -1.16
C SER A 223 6.12 5.71 -1.51
N VAL A 224 7.06 5.80 -0.58
CA VAL A 224 8.40 5.20 -0.73
C VAL A 224 8.27 3.69 -0.59
N THR A 225 8.82 2.93 -1.55
CA THR A 225 8.83 1.48 -1.49
C THR A 225 10.14 0.92 -0.95
N ALA A 226 10.05 -0.32 -0.47
CA ALA A 226 11.14 -1.28 -0.27
C ALA A 226 12.41 -0.74 0.41
N GLY A 227 12.37 -0.71 1.71
CA GLY A 227 13.55 -0.57 2.57
C GLY A 227 14.06 0.85 2.75
N PRO A 228 14.97 1.02 3.68
CA PRO A 228 15.59 2.32 3.93
C PRO A 228 16.40 2.77 2.71
N ARG A 229 16.25 4.03 2.34
CA ARG A 229 16.94 4.64 1.20
C ARG A 229 18.19 5.40 1.67
N LYS A 230 19.25 5.37 0.87
CA LYS A 230 20.46 6.15 1.13
C LYS A 230 20.19 7.65 1.03
N ASN A 231 19.31 8.04 0.10
CA ASN A 231 18.97 9.43 -0.12
C ASN A 231 17.52 9.59 -0.56
N TYR A 232 16.67 10.03 0.35
CA TYR A 232 15.26 10.33 0.06
C TYR A 232 15.04 11.58 -0.79
N ALA A 233 16.06 12.44 -0.96
CA ALA A 233 15.95 13.65 -1.78
C ALA A 233 15.64 13.34 -3.26
N TYR A 234 16.02 12.17 -3.74
CA TYR A 234 15.75 11.75 -5.12
C TYR A 234 14.25 11.62 -5.45
N PHE A 235 13.39 11.46 -4.45
CA PHE A 235 11.94 11.46 -4.66
C PHE A 235 11.34 12.84 -4.91
N ALA A 236 12.01 13.92 -4.49
CA ALA A 236 11.46 15.27 -4.57
C ALA A 236 11.10 15.71 -6.01
N PRO A 237 11.96 15.57 -7.03
CA PRO A 237 11.60 15.93 -8.40
C PRO A 237 10.41 15.15 -8.95
N LEU A 238 10.30 13.84 -8.61
CA LEU A 238 9.19 12.99 -9.04
C LEU A 238 7.88 13.45 -8.39
N ALA A 239 7.89 13.65 -7.07
CA ALA A 239 6.72 14.08 -6.31
C ALA A 239 6.24 15.46 -6.77
N GLN A 240 7.16 16.43 -6.90
CA GLN A 240 6.84 17.79 -7.33
C GLN A 240 6.25 17.84 -8.73
N MET A 241 6.78 17.06 -9.68
CA MET A 241 6.22 16.99 -11.03
C MET A 241 4.81 16.40 -11.06
N LEU A 242 4.55 15.35 -10.28
CA LEU A 242 3.22 14.73 -10.16
C LEU A 242 2.22 15.69 -9.49
N ILE A 243 2.62 16.36 -8.40
CA ILE A 243 1.79 17.35 -7.69
C ILE A 243 1.46 18.52 -8.62
N ALA A 244 2.43 19.05 -9.35
CA ALA A 244 2.24 20.13 -10.31
C ALA A 244 1.36 19.72 -11.50
N ALA A 245 1.38 18.45 -11.89
CA ALA A 245 0.52 17.94 -12.95
C ALA A 245 -0.97 17.97 -12.55
N ASN A 246 -1.31 17.45 -11.40
CA ASN A 246 -2.68 17.50 -10.85
C ASN A 246 -2.70 17.09 -9.38
N VAL A 247 -2.68 18.06 -8.47
CA VAL A 247 -2.71 17.80 -7.03
C VAL A 247 -3.92 16.99 -6.57
N ASP A 248 -5.07 17.10 -7.26
CA ASP A 248 -6.32 16.39 -6.91
C ASP A 248 -6.27 14.88 -7.23
N ARG A 249 -5.14 14.41 -7.77
CA ARG A 249 -4.88 12.99 -8.11
C ARG A 249 -3.70 12.40 -7.35
N ILE A 250 -3.20 13.10 -6.34
CA ILE A 250 -2.08 12.63 -5.51
C ILE A 250 -2.59 12.21 -4.14
N ILE A 251 -2.15 11.05 -3.69
CA ILE A 251 -2.39 10.52 -2.34
C ILE A 251 -1.09 10.00 -1.76
N TRP A 252 -1.01 9.93 -0.44
CA TRP A 252 0.18 9.51 0.29
C TRP A 252 -0.04 8.20 1.02
N GLY A 253 1.02 7.44 1.30
CA GLY A 253 0.98 6.23 2.12
C GLY A 253 2.36 5.79 2.58
N THR A 254 2.44 5.10 3.70
CA THR A 254 3.69 4.60 4.28
C THR A 254 4.24 3.38 3.54
N ASN A 255 3.38 2.50 3.07
CA ASN A 255 3.70 1.11 2.70
C ASN A 255 4.05 0.24 3.93
N TRP A 256 3.68 0.67 5.13
CA TRP A 256 3.86 -0.15 6.33
C TRP A 256 3.19 -1.54 6.15
N PRO A 257 3.79 -2.65 6.55
CA PRO A 257 4.97 -2.81 7.39
C PRO A 257 6.29 -2.93 6.62
N HIS A 258 6.39 -2.42 5.40
CA HIS A 258 7.59 -2.44 4.53
C HIS A 258 8.03 -3.88 4.18
N PRO A 259 7.19 -4.65 3.49
CA PRO A 259 7.50 -6.04 3.18
C PRO A 259 8.74 -6.16 2.31
N ASN A 260 9.60 -7.10 2.65
CA ASN A 260 10.80 -7.43 1.89
C ASN A 260 10.53 -8.62 0.98
N SER A 261 10.22 -8.32 -0.28
CA SER A 261 9.98 -9.35 -1.32
C SER A 261 11.23 -9.63 -2.18
N VAL A 262 12.31 -8.87 -2.00
CA VAL A 262 13.53 -8.98 -2.82
C VAL A 262 14.32 -10.23 -2.41
N GLY A 263 14.57 -11.12 -3.38
CA GLY A 263 15.25 -12.39 -3.13
C GLY A 263 14.48 -13.32 -2.19
N GLY A 264 13.15 -13.09 -2.06
CA GLY A 264 12.29 -13.79 -1.14
C GLY A 264 12.25 -15.30 -1.36
N SER A 265 12.03 -16.03 -0.27
CA SER A 265 11.87 -17.49 -0.26
C SER A 265 10.55 -17.82 0.42
N THR A 266 9.85 -18.84 -0.10
CA THR A 266 8.68 -19.38 0.59
C THR A 266 9.04 -20.25 1.79
N ALA A 267 10.27 -20.77 1.81
CA ALA A 267 10.79 -21.66 2.86
C ALA A 267 11.41 -20.90 4.06
N ARG A 268 11.67 -19.60 3.92
CA ARG A 268 12.24 -18.75 4.98
C ARG A 268 11.40 -17.53 5.15
N VAL A 269 11.25 -17.10 6.40
CA VAL A 269 10.63 -15.81 6.71
C VAL A 269 11.56 -14.68 6.27
N SER A 270 11.05 -13.76 5.48
CA SER A 270 11.76 -12.54 5.05
C SER A 270 11.51 -11.45 6.10
N PRO A 271 12.55 -10.94 6.76
CA PRO A 271 12.40 -9.87 7.74
C PRO A 271 11.85 -8.61 7.07
N LEU A 272 11.00 -7.90 7.80
CA LEU A 272 10.47 -6.61 7.36
C LEU A 272 11.60 -5.58 7.30
N PHE A 273 11.56 -4.70 6.31
CA PHE A 273 12.47 -3.56 6.29
C PHE A 273 12.18 -2.61 7.46
N GLN A 274 13.23 -2.14 8.10
CA GLN A 274 13.13 -1.12 9.15
C GLN A 274 13.21 0.25 8.48
N VAL A 275 12.08 0.95 8.40
CA VAL A 275 11.95 2.29 7.80
C VAL A 275 11.45 3.24 8.88
N ASP A 276 12.01 4.43 8.95
CA ASP A 276 11.53 5.50 9.82
C ASP A 276 10.43 6.29 9.08
N ASP A 277 9.18 5.90 9.30
CA ASP A 277 8.03 6.54 8.66
C ASP A 277 7.83 8.01 9.08
N GLY A 278 8.34 8.40 10.25
CA GLY A 278 8.36 9.81 10.65
C GLY A 278 9.27 10.65 9.77
N LEU A 279 10.48 10.13 9.48
CA LEU A 279 11.38 10.76 8.52
C LEU A 279 10.75 10.84 7.12
N VAL A 280 10.12 9.75 6.66
CA VAL A 280 9.50 9.71 5.32
C VAL A 280 8.30 10.66 5.23
N LEU A 281 7.46 10.74 6.25
CA LEU A 281 6.34 11.68 6.29
C LEU A 281 6.83 13.14 6.26
N ASN A 282 7.93 13.43 6.93
CA ASN A 282 8.54 14.77 6.95
C ASN A 282 9.13 15.23 5.59
N LEU A 283 9.11 14.38 4.56
CA LEU A 283 9.41 14.80 3.19
C LEU A 283 8.25 15.56 2.53
N LEU A 284 7.02 15.40 3.02
CA LEU A 284 5.85 16.06 2.42
C LEU A 284 5.96 17.60 2.37
N PRO A 285 6.44 18.32 3.40
CA PRO A 285 6.68 19.76 3.30
C PRO A 285 7.71 20.16 2.24
N VAL A 286 8.67 19.28 1.92
CA VAL A 286 9.63 19.49 0.84
C VAL A 286 8.99 19.28 -0.53
N TRP A 287 8.12 18.27 -0.66
CA TRP A 287 7.42 17.96 -1.90
C TRP A 287 6.25 18.92 -2.17
N ALA A 288 5.57 19.35 -1.12
CA ALA A 288 4.39 20.19 -1.11
C ALA A 288 4.51 21.25 0.01
N PRO A 289 5.22 22.35 -0.23
CA PRO A 289 5.43 23.39 0.80
C PRO A 289 4.13 24.06 1.29
N ASP A 290 3.12 24.18 0.41
CA ASP A 290 1.82 24.74 0.76
C ASP A 290 0.99 23.75 1.59
N ALA A 291 0.52 24.20 2.76
CA ALA A 291 -0.32 23.40 3.67
C ALA A 291 -1.66 22.99 3.05
N ALA A 292 -2.25 23.82 2.18
CA ALA A 292 -3.48 23.50 1.48
C ALA A 292 -3.27 22.34 0.48
N VAL A 293 -2.11 22.31 -0.19
CA VAL A 293 -1.71 21.17 -1.07
C VAL A 293 -1.54 19.91 -0.25
N ARG A 294 -0.87 19.95 0.92
CA ARG A 294 -0.74 18.80 1.81
C ARG A 294 -2.09 18.31 2.32
N LYS A 295 -3.01 19.22 2.64
CA LYS A 295 -4.38 18.84 3.04
C LYS A 295 -5.10 18.10 1.93
N LYS A 296 -4.99 18.52 0.67
CA LYS A 296 -5.55 17.78 -0.47
C LYS A 296 -4.98 16.36 -0.55
N ILE A 297 -3.67 16.20 -0.47
CA ILE A 297 -2.97 14.92 -0.57
C ILE A 297 -3.34 13.96 0.57
N LEU A 298 -3.41 14.49 1.79
CA LEU A 298 -3.60 13.67 2.99
C LEU A 298 -5.07 13.47 3.38
N VAL A 299 -5.97 14.38 3.01
CA VAL A 299 -7.36 14.38 3.50
C VAL A 299 -8.37 14.34 2.38
N ASP A 300 -8.38 15.37 1.50
CA ASP A 300 -9.50 15.58 0.59
C ASP A 300 -9.55 14.54 -0.55
N ASN A 301 -8.39 14.20 -1.11
CA ASN A 301 -8.29 13.19 -2.16
C ASN A 301 -8.57 11.78 -1.63
N PRO A 302 -8.00 11.34 -0.50
CA PRO A 302 -8.40 10.08 0.13
C PRO A 302 -9.88 10.02 0.47
N ALA A 303 -10.46 11.08 1.00
CA ALA A 303 -11.89 11.13 1.32
C ALA A 303 -12.76 10.91 0.08
N ARG A 304 -12.42 11.58 -1.03
CA ARG A 304 -13.13 11.46 -2.31
C ARG A 304 -12.97 10.06 -2.92
N LEU A 305 -11.76 9.51 -2.90
CA LEU A 305 -11.47 8.23 -3.56
C LEU A 305 -12.02 7.03 -2.79
N TYR A 306 -11.95 7.07 -1.45
CA TYR A 306 -12.29 5.92 -0.60
C TYR A 306 -13.60 6.08 0.17
N GLY A 307 -14.28 7.23 0.07
CA GLY A 307 -15.58 7.45 0.69
C GLY A 307 -15.49 7.53 2.23
N PHE A 308 -14.68 8.46 2.75
CA PHE A 308 -14.66 8.81 4.17
C PHE A 308 -15.61 9.96 4.50
#